data_5a49d82ac850a9506e6a9accf3c51f52
#
_entry.id   5a49d82ac850a9506e6a9accf3c51f52
#
_cell.length_a   1.000
_cell.length_b   1.000
_cell.length_c   1.000
_cell.angle_alpha   90.00
_cell.angle_beta   90.00
_cell.angle_gamma   90.00
#
_symmetry.space_group_name_H-M   'P 1'
#
loop_
_entity.id
_entity.type
_entity.pdbx_description
1 polymer ?
#
loop_
_entity_poly.entity_id
_entity_poly.type
_entity_poly.pdbx_seq_one_letter_code
_entity_poly.pdbx_strand_id
1 'polypeptide(L)' 'MLIEHVSGQVEKMENRMENMMSNTVNIERLQKDVEKILSDIEKLKDKQRTFANGDTP' A
#
# COMPACT_ATOMS: atom_id res chain seq x y z
N MET A 1 29.49 25.43 15.71
CA MET A 1 28.95 26.75 15.27
C MET A 1 27.48 26.60 14.88
N LEU A 2 26.75 27.71 14.89
CA LEU A 2 25.31 27.72 14.62
C LEU A 2 24.98 27.19 13.19
N ILE A 3 25.77 27.54 12.21
CA ILE A 3 25.59 27.12 10.80
C ILE A 3 25.73 25.60 10.65
N GLU A 4 26.70 25.01 11.30
CA GLU A 4 26.91 23.56 11.29
C GLU A 4 25.76 22.82 11.96
N HIS A 5 25.27 23.37 13.06
CA HIS A 5 24.12 22.81 13.75
C HIS A 5 22.85 22.85 12.90
N VAL A 6 22.60 23.97 12.23
CA VAL A 6 21.45 24.13 11.33
C VAL A 6 21.57 23.20 10.12
N SER A 7 22.75 23.08 9.53
CA SER A 7 23.00 22.15 8.41
C SER A 7 22.73 20.71 8.80
N GLY A 8 23.14 20.30 10.00
CA GLY A 8 22.88 18.95 10.52
C GLY A 8 21.38 18.71 10.72
N GLN A 9 20.63 19.71 11.18
CA GLN A 9 19.19 19.61 11.34
C GLN A 9 18.46 19.52 10.00
N VAL A 10 18.89 20.32 9.03
CA VAL A 10 18.33 20.28 7.66
C VAL A 10 18.54 18.90 7.05
N GLU A 11 19.73 18.33 7.18
CA GLU A 11 20.03 17.00 6.69
C GLU A 11 19.12 15.94 7.32
N LYS A 12 18.91 16.01 8.63
CA LYS A 12 17.97 15.10 9.32
C LYS A 12 16.55 15.25 8.79
N MET A 13 16.11 16.48 8.54
CA MET A 13 14.78 16.75 8.01
C MET A 13 14.64 16.18 6.58
N GLU A 14 15.66 16.36 5.75
CA GLU A 14 15.68 15.78 4.39
C GLU A 14 15.58 14.25 4.43
N ASN A 15 16.32 13.61 5.32
CA ASN A 15 16.27 12.17 5.48
C ASN A 15 14.89 11.70 5.94
N ARG A 16 14.25 12.44 6.85
CA ARG A 16 12.88 12.13 7.30
C ARG A 16 11.89 12.28 6.17
N MET A 17 12.04 13.32 5.35
CA MET A 17 11.18 13.53 4.19
C MET A 17 11.31 12.39 3.19
N GLU A 18 12.53 11.96 2.90
CA GLU A 18 12.76 10.81 2.01
C GLU A 18 12.11 9.54 2.55
N ASN A 19 12.23 9.29 3.85
CA ASN A 19 11.58 8.15 4.50
C ASN A 19 10.06 8.23 4.40
N MET A 20 9.49 9.42 4.60
CA MET A 20 8.05 9.63 4.46
C MET A 20 7.58 9.41 3.04
N MET A 21 8.33 9.88 2.05
CA MET A 21 8.02 9.67 0.63
C MET A 21 8.07 8.19 0.28
N SER A 22 9.10 7.48 0.74
CA SER A 22 9.24 6.04 0.56
C SER A 22 8.08 5.29 1.20
N ASN A 23 7.68 5.67 2.41
CA ASN A 23 6.54 5.09 3.11
C ASN A 23 5.24 5.33 2.35
N THR A 24 5.05 6.53 1.80
CA THR A 24 3.87 6.87 1.02
C THR A 24 3.77 6.00 -0.24
N VAL A 25 4.88 5.83 -0.96
CA VAL A 25 4.93 4.95 -2.13
C VAL A 25 4.60 3.51 -1.76
N ASN A 26 5.13 3.02 -0.63
CA ASN A 26 4.84 1.68 -0.15
C ASN A 26 3.38 1.50 0.22
N ILE A 27 2.77 2.50 0.85
CA ILE A 27 1.33 2.48 1.19
C ILE A 27 0.48 2.43 -0.08
N GLU A 28 0.80 3.23 -1.08
CA GLU A 28 0.09 3.21 -2.36
C GLU A 28 0.18 1.84 -3.03
N ARG A 29 1.36 1.23 -3.01
CA ARG A 29 1.56 -0.12 -3.54
C ARG A 29 0.73 -1.14 -2.79
N LEU A 30 0.71 -1.07 -1.46
CA LEU A 30 -0.10 -1.95 -0.62
C LEU A 30 -1.59 -1.77 -0.90
N GLN A 31 -2.05 -0.54 -1.10
CA GLN A 31 -3.44 -0.28 -1.47
C GLN A 31 -3.82 -0.95 -2.78
N LYS A 32 -2.96 -0.89 -3.78
CA LYS A 32 -3.18 -1.56 -5.05
C LYS A 32 -3.22 -3.08 -4.88
N ASP A 33 -2.33 -3.62 -4.07
CA ASP A 33 -2.30 -5.05 -3.78
C ASP A 33 -3.58 -5.49 -3.06
N VAL A 34 -4.05 -4.71 -2.09
CA VAL A 34 -5.31 -4.98 -1.39
C VAL A 34 -6.49 -4.95 -2.36
N GLU A 35 -6.56 -3.95 -3.23
CA GLU A 35 -7.62 -3.86 -4.24
C GLU A 35 -7.64 -5.07 -5.16
N LYS A 36 -6.46 -5.52 -5.58
CA LYS A 36 -6.33 -6.71 -6.42
C LYS A 36 -6.79 -7.97 -5.68
N ILE A 37 -6.39 -8.12 -4.42
CA ILE A 37 -6.79 -9.25 -3.58
C ILE A 37 -8.31 -9.24 -3.40
N LEU A 38 -8.90 -8.10 -3.11
CA LEU A 38 -10.36 -7.97 -2.95
C LEU A 38 -11.08 -8.33 -4.25
N SER A 39 -10.58 -7.89 -5.38
CA SER A 39 -11.13 -8.22 -6.70
C SER A 39 -11.07 -9.73 -6.95
N ASP A 40 -9.94 -10.37 -6.60
CA ASP A 40 -9.77 -11.80 -6.76
C ASP A 40 -10.72 -12.58 -5.83
N ILE A 41 -10.91 -12.10 -4.60
CA ILE A 41 -11.86 -12.69 -3.65
C ILE A 41 -13.29 -12.61 -4.19
N GLU A 42 -13.69 -11.49 -4.77
CA GLU A 42 -15.01 -11.34 -5.38
C GLU A 42 -15.20 -12.32 -6.53
N LYS A 43 -14.20 -12.48 -7.36
CA LYS A 43 -14.24 -13.45 -8.47
C LYS A 43 -14.39 -14.87 -7.95
N LEU A 44 -13.68 -15.22 -6.89
CA LEU A 44 -13.80 -16.53 -6.26
C LEU A 44 -15.17 -16.74 -5.64
N LYS A 45 -15.74 -15.73 -4.99
CA LYS A 45 -17.09 -15.78 -4.45
C LYS A 45 -18.13 -15.99 -5.55
N ASP A 46 -17.99 -15.27 -6.66
CA ASP A 46 -18.89 -15.41 -7.80
C ASP A 46 -18.81 -16.81 -8.41
N LYS A 47 -17.60 -17.36 -8.56
CA LYS A 47 -17.42 -18.73 -9.03
C LYS A 47 -18.02 -19.74 -8.07
N GLN A 48 -17.81 -19.54 -6.78
CA GLN A 48 -18.34 -20.43 -5.75
C GLN A 48 -19.87 -20.38 -5.72
N ARG A 49 -20.43 -19.20 -5.88
CA ARG A 49 -21.90 -19.01 -5.95
C ARG A 49 -22.46 -19.65 -7.20
N THR A 50 -21.84 -19.45 -8.35
CA THR A 50 -22.24 -20.05 -9.62
C THR A 50 -22.14 -21.57 -9.56
N PHE A 51 -21.08 -22.09 -8.96
CA PHE A 51 -20.86 -23.50 -8.79
C PHE A 51 -21.93 -24.12 -7.88
N ALA A 52 -22.19 -23.46 -6.74
CA ALA A 52 -23.21 -23.92 -5.80
C ALA A 52 -24.61 -23.88 -6.42
N ASN A 53 -24.93 -22.85 -7.20
CA ASN A 53 -26.20 -22.71 -7.89
C ASN A 53 -26.31 -23.64 -9.10
N GLY A 54 -25.19 -23.95 -9.74
CA GLY A 54 -25.13 -24.84 -10.88
C GLY A 54 -25.33 -26.30 -10.49
N ASP A 55 -24.96 -26.68 -9.28
CA ASP A 55 -25.12 -28.03 -8.75
C ASP A 55 -26.54 -28.30 -8.23
N THR A 56 -27.34 -27.26 -8.04
CA THR A 56 -28.74 -27.41 -7.69
C THR A 56 -29.58 -27.38 -8.98
N PRO A 57 -30.08 -28.52 -9.41
CA PRO A 57 -30.98 -28.55 -10.55
C PRO A 57 -32.28 -27.81 -10.27
#